data_ed5e726adb9b145e3f0f4320a77af824
#
_entry.id   ed5e726adb9b145e3f0f4320a77af824
#
_cell.length_a   1.000
_cell.length_b   1.000
_cell.length_c   1.000
_cell.angle_alpha   90.00
_cell.angle_beta   90.00
_cell.angle_gamma   90.00
#
_symmetry.space_group_name_H-M   'P 1'
#
loop_
_entity.id
_entity.type
_entity.pdbx_description
1 polymer ?
#
loop_
_entity_poly.entity_id
_entity_poly.type
_entity_poly.pdbx_seq_one_letter_code
_entity_poly.pdbx_strand_id
1 'polypeptide(L)'
;MRRATVLGALAIAAALPAWAQKPPTALELFVQRDKGYCIACHQLPAGAGPASSSDVGPKLEGTRMRAMGKAAIRASIADPTIANPGTLMPPYGRHRILDEKEIDRIVEFLNALP
;
A
#
# COMPACT_ATOMS: atom_id res chain seq x y z
N MET A 1 52.31 -1.32 46.85
CA MET A 1 51.60 -2.00 45.70
C MET A 1 50.16 -1.85 45.94
N ARG A 2 49.49 -0.95 45.17
CA ARG A 2 48.05 -0.72 45.25
C ARG A 2 47.41 -1.42 44.04
N ARG A 3 46.61 -2.45 44.32
CA ARG A 3 45.82 -3.15 43.27
C ARG A 3 44.55 -2.34 42.97
N ALA A 4 44.46 -1.78 41.78
CA ALA A 4 43.26 -1.11 41.28
C ALA A 4 42.30 -2.17 40.74
N THR A 5 41.15 -2.32 41.39
CA THR A 5 40.06 -3.19 40.93
C THR A 5 39.21 -2.38 39.95
N VAL A 6 39.26 -2.74 38.68
CA VAL A 6 38.39 -2.16 37.64
C VAL A 6 37.05 -2.89 37.67
N LEU A 7 36.01 -2.24 38.18
CA LEU A 7 34.63 -2.70 38.06
C LEU A 7 34.12 -2.38 36.66
N GLY A 8 34.01 -3.41 35.82
CA GLY A 8 33.38 -3.30 34.52
C GLY A 8 31.86 -3.18 34.69
N ALA A 9 31.30 -2.02 34.32
CA ALA A 9 29.87 -1.82 34.26
C ALA A 9 29.30 -2.56 33.03
N LEU A 10 28.54 -3.63 33.25
CA LEU A 10 27.80 -4.33 32.22
C LEU A 10 26.58 -3.47 31.84
N ALA A 11 26.64 -2.78 30.71
CA ALA A 11 25.49 -2.06 30.17
C ALA A 11 24.50 -3.08 29.58
N ILE A 12 23.40 -3.34 30.29
CA ILE A 12 22.27 -4.11 29.80
C ILE A 12 21.52 -3.21 28.81
N ALA A 13 21.72 -3.41 27.50
CA ALA A 13 20.90 -2.80 26.48
C ALA A 13 19.50 -3.41 26.57
N ALA A 14 18.56 -2.70 27.17
CA ALA A 14 17.15 -3.06 27.13
C ALA A 14 16.66 -2.96 25.68
N ALA A 15 16.49 -4.10 25.01
CA ALA A 15 15.81 -4.17 23.73
C ALA A 15 14.35 -3.76 23.97
N LEU A 16 14.00 -2.54 23.57
CA LEU A 16 12.61 -2.09 23.58
C LEU A 16 11.82 -3.00 22.62
N PRO A 17 10.65 -3.53 23.03
CA PRO A 17 9.81 -4.29 22.13
C PRO A 17 9.47 -3.39 20.94
N ALA A 18 9.79 -3.83 19.73
CA ALA A 18 9.31 -3.21 18.53
C ALA A 18 7.78 -3.30 18.59
N TRP A 19 7.12 -2.19 18.90
CA TRP A 19 5.66 -2.11 18.86
C TRP A 19 5.24 -2.53 17.47
N ALA A 20 4.52 -3.64 17.39
CA ALA A 20 3.99 -4.16 16.12
C ALA A 20 3.09 -3.07 15.53
N GLN A 21 3.62 -2.31 14.58
CA GLN A 21 2.83 -1.28 13.89
C GLN A 21 1.72 -2.01 13.16
N LYS A 22 0.48 -1.55 13.37
CA LYS A 22 -0.68 -2.08 12.66
C LYS A 22 -0.43 -1.88 11.17
N PRO A 23 -0.62 -2.93 10.34
CA PRO A 23 -0.48 -2.79 8.89
C PRO A 23 -1.41 -1.69 8.36
N PRO A 24 -0.96 -0.90 7.37
CA PRO A 24 -1.80 0.14 6.79
C PRO A 24 -3.08 -0.45 6.18
N THR A 25 -4.19 0.26 6.33
CA THR A 25 -5.45 -0.08 5.67
C THR A 25 -5.34 0.16 4.16
N ALA A 26 -6.25 -0.43 3.39
CA ALA A 26 -6.30 -0.20 1.95
C ALA A 26 -6.49 1.28 1.61
N LEU A 27 -7.35 2.00 2.36
CA LEU A 27 -7.58 3.42 2.14
C LEU A 27 -6.34 4.27 2.46
N GLU A 28 -5.60 3.93 3.52
CA GLU A 28 -4.31 4.58 3.80
C GLU A 28 -3.32 4.38 2.65
N LEU A 29 -3.18 3.15 2.14
CA LEU A 29 -2.35 2.86 0.97
C LEU A 29 -2.79 3.63 -0.27
N PHE A 30 -4.11 3.82 -0.44
CA PHE A 30 -4.71 4.52 -1.57
C PHE A 30 -4.39 6.02 -1.58
N VAL A 31 -4.18 6.63 -0.42
CA VAL A 31 -3.92 8.08 -0.28
C VAL A 31 -2.47 8.43 0.05
N GLN A 32 -1.67 7.49 0.52
CA GLN A 32 -0.27 7.74 0.88
C GLN A 32 0.61 7.95 -0.36
N ARG A 33 1.37 9.07 -0.36
CA ARG A 33 2.20 9.49 -1.50
C ARG A 33 3.39 8.60 -1.79
N ASP A 34 3.93 7.96 -0.76
CA ASP A 34 5.07 7.04 -0.83
C ASP A 34 4.65 5.57 -1.02
N LYS A 35 3.36 5.35 -1.21
CA LYS A 35 2.74 4.04 -1.45
C LYS A 35 1.93 4.04 -2.75
N GLY A 36 0.67 3.66 -2.69
CA GLY A 36 -0.18 3.59 -3.88
C GLY A 36 -0.46 4.95 -4.51
N TYR A 37 -0.85 5.91 -3.69
CA TYR A 37 -1.31 7.24 -4.09
C TYR A 37 -2.30 7.23 -5.26
N CYS A 38 -3.18 6.24 -5.27
CA CYS A 38 -4.12 5.95 -6.35
C CYS A 38 -5.08 7.13 -6.60
N ILE A 39 -5.37 7.91 -5.54
CA ILE A 39 -6.23 9.10 -5.60
C ILE A 39 -5.66 10.20 -6.51
N ALA A 40 -4.36 10.17 -6.81
CA ALA A 40 -3.76 11.12 -7.75
C ALA A 40 -4.32 10.98 -9.17
N CYS A 41 -4.78 9.78 -9.53
CA CYS A 41 -5.26 9.46 -10.88
C CYS A 41 -6.69 8.92 -10.90
N HIS A 42 -7.17 8.32 -9.83
CA HIS A 42 -8.46 7.65 -9.76
C HIS A 42 -9.43 8.34 -8.80
N GLN A 43 -10.70 8.32 -9.16
CA GLN A 43 -11.81 8.73 -8.30
C GLN A 43 -12.44 7.50 -7.63
N LEU A 44 -12.79 7.64 -6.35
CA LEU A 44 -13.61 6.69 -5.61
C LEU A 44 -15.09 7.13 -5.62
N PRO A 45 -16.03 6.20 -5.42
CA PRO A 45 -17.43 6.56 -5.17
C PRO A 45 -17.56 7.48 -3.95
N ALA A 46 -18.58 8.29 -3.92
CA ALA A 46 -18.88 9.16 -2.79
C ALA A 46 -18.99 8.35 -1.48
N GLY A 47 -18.30 8.80 -0.44
CA GLY A 47 -18.27 8.13 0.86
C GLY A 47 -17.28 6.96 0.98
N ALA A 48 -16.63 6.52 -0.09
CA ALA A 48 -15.65 5.44 -0.04
C ALA A 48 -14.23 5.92 0.32
N GLY A 49 -13.99 7.22 0.27
CA GLY A 49 -12.71 7.84 0.60
C GLY A 49 -12.71 9.33 0.27
N PRO A 50 -11.55 9.99 0.31
CA PRO A 50 -11.44 11.40 -0.05
C PRO A 50 -11.92 11.65 -1.49
N ALA A 51 -12.56 12.79 -1.69
CA ALA A 51 -12.95 13.23 -3.03
C ALA A 51 -11.71 13.51 -3.89
N SER A 52 -11.78 13.10 -5.15
CA SER A 52 -10.78 13.43 -6.17
C SER A 52 -11.51 13.87 -7.43
N SER A 53 -10.97 14.86 -8.11
CA SER A 53 -11.45 15.31 -9.43
C SER A 53 -10.58 14.79 -10.57
N SER A 54 -9.59 13.94 -10.26
CA SER A 54 -8.69 13.41 -11.28
C SER A 54 -9.43 12.49 -12.26
N ASP A 55 -9.10 12.63 -13.53
CA ASP A 55 -9.63 11.84 -14.65
C ASP A 55 -8.50 11.16 -15.45
N VAL A 56 -7.28 11.14 -14.91
CA VAL A 56 -6.12 10.46 -15.52
C VAL A 56 -6.37 8.97 -15.65
N GLY A 57 -6.88 8.35 -14.58
CA GLY A 57 -7.33 6.96 -14.59
C GLY A 57 -8.87 6.85 -14.59
N PRO A 58 -9.43 5.68 -14.91
CA PRO A 58 -10.85 5.47 -14.83
C PRO A 58 -11.38 5.58 -13.39
N LYS A 59 -12.65 5.98 -13.25
CA LYS A 59 -13.34 5.92 -11.96
C LYS A 59 -13.42 4.47 -11.48
N LEU A 60 -13.15 4.29 -10.20
CA LEU A 60 -13.16 2.97 -9.55
C LEU A 60 -14.53 2.75 -8.91
N GLU A 61 -15.45 2.19 -9.67
CA GLU A 61 -16.82 1.88 -9.23
C GLU A 61 -16.95 0.39 -8.92
N GLY A 62 -17.69 0.04 -7.86
CA GLY A 62 -17.82 -1.33 -7.41
C GLY A 62 -18.38 -2.29 -8.46
N THR A 63 -19.35 -1.85 -9.26
CA THR A 63 -19.88 -2.64 -10.37
C THR A 63 -18.81 -3.00 -11.40
N ARG A 64 -17.95 -2.05 -11.74
CA ARG A 64 -16.82 -2.27 -12.66
C ARG A 64 -15.77 -3.17 -12.03
N MET A 65 -15.42 -2.95 -10.77
CA MET A 65 -14.43 -3.76 -10.07
C MET A 65 -14.86 -5.22 -9.96
N ARG A 66 -16.11 -5.46 -9.59
CA ARG A 66 -16.65 -6.83 -9.53
C ARG A 66 -16.73 -7.49 -10.91
N ALA A 67 -17.06 -6.73 -11.97
CA ALA A 67 -17.06 -7.24 -13.32
C ALA A 67 -15.67 -7.64 -13.82
N MET A 68 -14.63 -6.89 -13.45
CA MET A 68 -13.24 -7.26 -13.74
C MET A 68 -12.80 -8.51 -12.98
N GLY A 69 -13.20 -8.63 -11.73
CA GLY A 69 -12.79 -9.68 -10.81
C GLY A 69 -11.43 -9.42 -10.15
N LYS A 70 -11.25 -9.99 -8.98
CA LYS A 70 -10.07 -9.76 -8.11
C LYS A 70 -8.74 -10.08 -8.81
N ALA A 71 -8.67 -11.15 -9.60
CA ALA A 71 -7.45 -11.54 -10.30
C ALA A 71 -7.01 -10.47 -11.32
N ALA A 72 -7.94 -9.91 -12.08
CA ALA A 72 -7.64 -8.87 -13.07
C ALA A 72 -7.29 -7.54 -12.38
N ILE A 73 -7.97 -7.18 -11.30
CA ILE A 73 -7.63 -6.00 -10.49
C ILE A 73 -6.21 -6.13 -9.96
N ARG A 74 -5.88 -7.30 -9.38
CA ARG A 74 -4.55 -7.58 -8.84
C ARG A 74 -3.46 -7.47 -9.91
N ALA A 75 -3.66 -8.08 -11.06
CA ALA A 75 -2.73 -8.00 -12.18
C ALA A 75 -2.49 -6.56 -12.65
N SER A 76 -3.56 -5.75 -12.71
CA SER A 76 -3.48 -4.33 -13.08
C SER A 76 -2.70 -3.48 -12.08
N ILE A 77 -2.73 -3.82 -10.79
CA ILE A 77 -1.96 -3.13 -9.76
C ILE A 77 -0.51 -3.62 -9.76
N ALA A 78 -0.30 -4.93 -9.88
CA ALA A 78 1.02 -5.53 -9.83
C ALA A 78 1.91 -5.09 -11.00
N ASP A 79 1.42 -5.23 -12.23
CA ASP A 79 2.09 -4.75 -13.45
C ASP A 79 1.09 -4.47 -14.58
N PRO A 80 0.56 -3.25 -14.66
CA PRO A 80 -0.39 -2.89 -15.71
C PRO A 80 0.24 -2.84 -17.11
N THR A 81 1.58 -2.79 -17.19
CA THR A 81 2.29 -2.69 -18.48
C THR A 81 2.19 -3.98 -19.31
N ILE A 82 1.87 -5.10 -18.67
CA ILE A 82 1.65 -6.38 -19.38
C ILE A 82 0.44 -6.28 -20.30
N ALA A 83 -0.68 -5.75 -19.78
CA ALA A 83 -1.91 -5.60 -20.56
C ALA A 83 -1.92 -4.33 -21.43
N ASN A 84 -1.27 -3.25 -20.97
CA ASN A 84 -1.19 -1.98 -21.66
C ASN A 84 0.23 -1.38 -21.52
N PRO A 85 1.15 -1.67 -22.47
CA PRO A 85 2.52 -1.16 -22.41
C PRO A 85 2.65 0.37 -22.38
N GLY A 86 1.64 1.08 -22.88
CA GLY A 86 1.60 2.55 -22.90
C GLY A 86 0.91 3.19 -21.70
N THR A 87 0.58 2.42 -20.67
CA THR A 87 -0.13 2.93 -19.50
C THR A 87 0.68 3.93 -18.71
N LEU A 88 0.01 4.96 -18.15
CA LEU A 88 0.57 5.87 -17.15
C LEU A 88 0.52 5.29 -15.72
N MET A 89 -0.24 4.21 -15.52
CA MET A 89 -0.34 3.58 -14.21
C MET A 89 0.98 2.88 -13.85
N PRO A 90 1.58 3.19 -12.70
CA PRO A 90 2.83 2.57 -12.28
C PRO A 90 2.69 1.06 -12.01
N PRO A 91 3.71 0.24 -12.27
CA PRO A 91 3.71 -1.17 -11.93
C PRO A 91 4.10 -1.37 -10.45
N TYR A 92 3.14 -1.18 -9.56
CA TYR A 92 3.35 -1.11 -8.11
C TYR A 92 3.99 -2.37 -7.51
N GLY A 93 3.59 -3.55 -7.99
CA GLY A 93 4.18 -4.81 -7.52
C GLY A 93 5.56 -5.03 -8.13
N ARG A 94 5.69 -4.90 -9.45
CA ARG A 94 6.96 -5.10 -10.15
C ARG A 94 8.07 -4.18 -9.65
N HIS A 95 7.74 -2.92 -9.35
CA HIS A 95 8.70 -1.95 -8.81
C HIS A 95 8.80 -1.99 -7.27
N ARG A 96 8.11 -2.92 -6.60
CA ARG A 96 8.12 -3.07 -5.15
C ARG A 96 7.70 -1.81 -4.37
N ILE A 97 6.84 -1.01 -4.96
CA ILE A 97 6.21 0.15 -4.29
C ILE A 97 5.20 -0.35 -3.25
N LEU A 98 4.47 -1.41 -3.62
CA LEU A 98 3.56 -2.15 -2.75
C LEU A 98 4.02 -3.61 -2.65
N ASP A 99 3.93 -4.18 -1.46
CA ASP A 99 4.11 -5.61 -1.28
C ASP A 99 2.85 -6.40 -1.63
N GLU A 100 2.96 -7.73 -1.69
CA GLU A 100 1.87 -8.64 -2.06
C GLU A 100 0.64 -8.47 -1.15
N LYS A 101 0.86 -8.31 0.17
CA LYS A 101 -0.22 -8.15 1.15
C LYS A 101 -0.88 -6.77 1.05
N GLU A 102 -0.12 -5.75 0.71
CA GLU A 102 -0.64 -4.41 0.46
C GLU A 102 -1.52 -4.39 -0.80
N ILE A 103 -1.07 -5.06 -1.86
CA ILE A 103 -1.86 -5.23 -3.09
C ILE A 103 -3.15 -6.00 -2.79
N ASP A 104 -3.08 -7.11 -2.06
CA ASP A 104 -4.26 -7.90 -1.71
C ASP A 104 -5.28 -7.08 -0.91
N ARG A 105 -4.85 -6.25 0.04
CA ARG A 105 -5.74 -5.34 0.78
C ARG A 105 -6.45 -4.34 -0.14
N ILE A 106 -5.74 -3.78 -1.10
CA ILE A 106 -6.32 -2.85 -2.08
C ILE A 106 -7.33 -3.59 -2.97
N VAL A 107 -7.02 -4.79 -3.43
CA VAL A 107 -7.94 -5.61 -4.25
C VAL A 107 -9.25 -5.88 -3.50
N GLU A 108 -9.18 -6.29 -2.23
CA GLU A 108 -10.37 -6.52 -1.42
C GLU A 108 -11.20 -5.24 -1.23
N PHE A 109 -10.55 -4.13 -0.95
CA PHE A 109 -11.20 -2.82 -0.84
C PHE A 109 -11.92 -2.42 -2.14
N LEU A 110 -11.24 -2.51 -3.29
CA LEU A 110 -11.82 -2.15 -4.57
C LEU A 110 -13.00 -3.07 -4.96
N ASN A 111 -12.90 -4.35 -4.66
CA ASN A 111 -13.98 -5.30 -4.92
C ASN A 111 -15.20 -5.08 -4.02
N ALA A 112 -15.01 -4.47 -2.85
CA ALA A 112 -16.08 -4.15 -1.88
C ALA A 112 -16.69 -2.77 -2.06
N LEU A 113 -16.24 -1.97 -3.03
CA LEU A 113 -16.82 -0.64 -3.31
C LEU A 113 -18.32 -0.72 -3.67
N PRO A 114 -19.11 0.31 -3.31
CA PRO A 114 -20.54 0.37 -3.66
C PRO A 114 -20.79 0.43 -5.17
#